data_a564c07beea8a125f990cd9933a31d42
#
_entry.id   a564c07beea8a125f990cd9933a31d42
#
_cell.length_a   1.000
_cell.length_b   1.000
_cell.length_c   1.000
_cell.angle_alpha   90.00
_cell.angle_beta   90.00
_cell.angle_gamma   90.00
#
_symmetry.space_group_name_H-M   'P 1'
#
loop_
_entity.id
_entity.type
_entity.pdbx_description
1 polymer ?
#
loop_
_entity_poly.entity_id
_entity_poly.type
_entity_poly.pdbx_seq_one_letter_code
_entity_poly.pdbx_strand_id
1 'polypeptide(L)'
;MPKRKRQVHKEDQKNSIGRLLFVIVAVLLQIAWFYISLVFLVDNYIVLSLIFRIFSVLSIFYIIGKRTNQSIKMSWVVFIMAMPILGWVLYMLVYGTNFRKTIRRRFELADGMLFPYLDQSHLVLNALGKENKSARNQFAMLENDAGFPVYRNTEIVFYKEAMIGFEAQMEAISAAKKFIFMEYHAIEDRECFGEMKELLLKKAKEGVEVRLFYDDVGSIGFISPHFVKELEEGGIQCRIFNPIVPLVNLFMNNRDHRKITVVDGQVGFTGGYNLADEYFNVRSPYGYWKDTGIRLRGEAVGTLTMLFLEMWHAMDDSLVRGLYNYIPRHWNRFTGEGYCAPYGDSPINGKAVGEDVYLNLINSAEDCIYITTPYLIITDEMSRALTNAARKGIDVRIVLPGIPDKKLVYAISRSYYAQLLRAGVRIYEYSPGFLHSKQVLVDYRIATVGTINFDYRSFYHHFENGVLIYESPCIFDIADDFYELFRTSREVSRDWDKKRSIFKRCLQGFLRFIAPLL
;
A
#
# COMPACT_ATOMS: atom_id res chain seq x y z
N MET A 1 -6.76 -8.82 -36.23
CA MET A 1 -5.61 -7.99 -36.62
C MET A 1 -4.32 -8.66 -36.16
N PRO A 2 -3.23 -8.71 -36.94
CA PRO A 2 -2.02 -9.42 -36.51
C PRO A 2 -1.36 -8.65 -35.37
N LYS A 3 -1.20 -9.33 -34.20
CA LYS A 3 -0.48 -8.83 -33.03
C LYS A 3 0.99 -8.52 -33.43
N ARG A 4 1.32 -7.25 -33.63
CA ARG A 4 2.70 -6.78 -33.70
C ARG A 4 3.29 -6.92 -32.28
N LYS A 5 4.11 -7.95 -32.04
CA LYS A 5 4.93 -8.06 -30.83
C LYS A 5 5.83 -6.82 -30.76
N ARG A 6 5.51 -5.89 -29.87
CA ARG A 6 6.40 -4.76 -29.56
C ARG A 6 7.66 -5.34 -28.91
N GLN A 7 8.77 -5.31 -29.60
CA GLN A 7 10.08 -5.58 -29.01
C GLN A 7 10.43 -4.36 -28.15
N VAL A 8 10.17 -4.45 -26.85
CA VAL A 8 10.81 -3.53 -25.88
C VAL A 8 12.32 -3.74 -26.02
N HIS A 9 13.06 -2.67 -26.27
CA HIS A 9 14.50 -2.74 -26.45
C HIS A 9 15.12 -3.34 -25.19
N LYS A 10 15.67 -4.55 -25.29
CA LYS A 10 16.38 -5.26 -24.20
C LYS A 10 17.51 -4.41 -23.59
N GLU A 11 18.04 -3.46 -24.35
CA GLU A 11 19.09 -2.53 -23.90
C GLU A 11 18.61 -1.52 -22.87
N ASP A 12 17.39 -0.97 -23.00
CA ASP A 12 16.85 0.02 -22.05
C ASP A 12 16.51 -0.61 -20.70
N GLN A 13 15.97 -1.82 -20.70
CA GLN A 13 15.77 -2.61 -19.45
C GLN A 13 17.10 -2.93 -18.77
N LYS A 14 18.12 -3.29 -19.55
CA LYS A 14 19.46 -3.60 -19.05
C LYS A 14 20.10 -2.40 -18.37
N ASN A 15 19.91 -1.19 -18.88
CA ASN A 15 20.39 0.05 -18.28
C ASN A 15 19.68 0.38 -16.96
N SER A 16 18.38 0.12 -16.85
CA SER A 16 17.60 0.32 -15.62
C SER A 16 18.01 -0.68 -14.53
N ILE A 17 18.20 -1.96 -14.87
CA ILE A 17 18.72 -2.98 -13.95
C ILE A 17 20.16 -2.65 -13.53
N GLY A 18 21.02 -2.19 -14.47
CA GLY A 18 22.37 -1.74 -14.16
C GLY A 18 22.41 -0.60 -13.15
N ARG A 19 21.49 0.37 -13.25
CA ARG A 19 21.33 1.46 -12.27
C ARG A 19 20.97 0.93 -10.89
N LEU A 20 20.03 -0.01 -10.79
CA LEU A 20 19.64 -0.64 -9.53
C LEU A 20 20.80 -1.39 -8.89
N LEU A 21 21.51 -2.20 -9.68
CA LEU A 21 22.65 -3.00 -9.22
C LEU A 21 23.80 -2.11 -8.73
N PHE A 22 24.10 -1.03 -9.46
CA PHE A 22 25.07 -0.02 -9.04
C PHE A 22 24.72 0.61 -7.71
N VAL A 23 23.44 1.01 -7.52
CA VAL A 23 22.95 1.58 -6.26
C VAL A 23 23.11 0.59 -5.11
N ILE A 24 22.71 -0.66 -5.29
CA ILE A 24 22.84 -1.71 -4.25
C ILE A 24 24.32 -1.91 -3.87
N VAL A 25 25.20 -2.05 -4.85
CA VAL A 25 26.64 -2.24 -4.59
C VAL A 25 27.24 -1.03 -3.91
N ALA A 26 26.92 0.19 -4.35
CA ALA A 26 27.40 1.43 -3.73
C ALA A 26 26.96 1.56 -2.26
N VAL A 27 25.71 1.20 -1.95
CA VAL A 27 25.19 1.18 -0.56
C VAL A 27 25.93 0.15 0.28
N LEU A 28 26.09 -1.07 -0.22
CA LEU A 28 26.79 -2.14 0.51
C LEU A 28 28.25 -1.76 0.79
N LEU A 29 28.96 -1.19 -0.20
CA LEU A 29 30.33 -0.71 -0.02
C LEU A 29 30.41 0.42 0.99
N GLN A 30 29.46 1.35 0.98
CA GLN A 30 29.39 2.45 1.91
C GLN A 30 29.12 1.99 3.33
N ILE A 31 28.21 1.03 3.52
CA ILE A 31 27.95 0.40 4.82
C ILE A 31 29.19 -0.34 5.33
N ALA A 32 29.84 -1.14 4.47
CA ALA A 32 31.04 -1.87 4.82
C ALA A 32 32.21 -0.94 5.21
N TRP A 33 32.45 0.11 4.43
CA TRP A 33 33.46 1.14 4.73
C TRP A 33 33.18 1.82 6.07
N PHE A 34 31.94 2.24 6.31
CA PHE A 34 31.52 2.88 7.56
C PHE A 34 31.75 1.96 8.75
N TYR A 35 31.31 0.69 8.64
CA TYR A 35 31.49 -0.32 9.68
C TYR A 35 32.97 -0.56 10.01
N ILE A 36 33.82 -0.80 9.01
CA ILE A 36 35.25 -1.01 9.18
C ILE A 36 35.91 0.19 9.86
N SER A 37 35.62 1.40 9.39
CA SER A 37 36.15 2.63 9.96
C SER A 37 35.76 2.83 11.43
N LEU A 38 34.51 2.48 11.81
CA LEU A 38 34.01 2.63 13.16
C LEU A 38 34.56 1.57 14.12
N VAL A 39 34.69 0.31 13.66
CA VAL A 39 35.32 -0.76 14.46
C VAL A 39 36.77 -0.39 14.76
N PHE A 40 37.52 0.06 13.76
CA PHE A 40 38.90 0.50 13.94
C PHE A 40 39.05 1.62 14.97
N LEU A 41 38.14 2.63 14.95
CA LEU A 41 38.13 3.72 15.92
C LEU A 41 37.80 3.24 17.34
N VAL A 42 36.84 2.32 17.50
CA VAL A 42 36.43 1.82 18.81
C VAL A 42 37.54 0.99 19.47
N ASP A 43 38.23 0.16 18.70
CA ASP A 43 39.27 -0.73 19.23
C ASP A 43 40.55 0.01 19.65
N ASN A 44 40.84 1.14 19.01
CA ASN A 44 42.08 1.89 19.29
C ASN A 44 41.91 3.02 20.33
N TYR A 45 40.66 3.42 20.68
CA TYR A 45 40.42 4.57 21.55
C TYR A 45 39.37 4.29 22.63
N ILE A 46 39.80 3.87 23.83
CA ILE A 46 38.93 3.49 24.97
C ILE A 46 37.98 4.63 25.37
N VAL A 47 38.50 5.87 25.46
CA VAL A 47 37.68 7.04 25.83
C VAL A 47 36.61 7.31 24.79
N LEU A 48 36.94 7.20 23.52
CA LEU A 48 36.02 7.39 22.42
C LEU A 48 34.93 6.31 22.43
N SER A 49 35.30 5.06 22.71
CA SER A 49 34.36 3.93 22.89
C SER A 49 33.36 4.19 24.02
N LEU A 50 33.84 4.70 25.17
CA LEU A 50 32.97 5.06 26.30
C LEU A 50 31.98 6.17 25.92
N ILE A 51 32.45 7.22 25.23
CA ILE A 51 31.59 8.32 24.76
C ILE A 51 30.49 7.77 23.85
N PHE A 52 30.83 6.89 22.90
CA PHE A 52 29.84 6.30 21.98
C PHE A 52 28.83 5.39 22.70
N ARG A 53 29.24 4.64 23.73
CA ARG A 53 28.32 3.85 24.56
C ARG A 53 27.32 4.74 25.31
N ILE A 54 27.79 5.81 25.95
CA ILE A 54 26.92 6.78 26.64
C ILE A 54 25.95 7.41 25.65
N PHE A 55 26.45 7.83 24.48
CA PHE A 55 25.63 8.39 23.42
C PHE A 55 24.56 7.41 22.93
N SER A 56 24.90 6.11 22.81
CA SER A 56 23.92 5.06 22.43
C SER A 56 22.82 4.91 23.46
N VAL A 57 23.15 4.93 24.75
CA VAL A 57 22.15 4.86 25.83
C VAL A 57 21.20 6.06 25.75
N LEU A 58 21.73 7.28 25.57
CA LEU A 58 20.90 8.48 25.40
C LEU A 58 20.01 8.39 24.16
N SER A 59 20.56 7.85 23.08
CA SER A 59 19.81 7.62 21.82
C SER A 59 18.66 6.65 22.00
N ILE A 60 18.84 5.60 22.81
CA ILE A 60 17.78 4.63 23.14
C ILE A 60 16.62 5.33 23.87
N PHE A 61 16.91 6.16 24.88
CA PHE A 61 15.88 6.94 25.57
C PHE A 61 15.14 7.88 24.60
N TYR A 62 15.86 8.51 23.68
CA TYR A 62 15.24 9.34 22.64
C TYR A 62 14.29 8.53 21.74
N ILE A 63 14.69 7.32 21.30
CA ILE A 63 13.86 6.46 20.44
C ILE A 63 12.62 5.97 21.19
N ILE A 64 12.78 5.54 22.44
CA ILE A 64 11.66 5.07 23.28
C ILE A 64 10.61 6.18 23.46
N GLY A 65 11.03 7.43 23.57
CA GLY A 65 10.14 8.59 23.71
C GLY A 65 9.35 8.97 22.43
N LYS A 66 9.67 8.38 21.25
CA LYS A 66 8.93 8.68 20.00
C LYS A 66 7.55 8.00 19.97
N ARG A 67 6.61 8.62 19.26
CA ARG A 67 5.27 8.06 19.01
C ARG A 67 5.30 7.19 17.74
N THR A 68 5.87 6.00 17.83
CA THR A 68 5.92 5.01 16.74
C THR A 68 5.65 3.62 17.32
N ASN A 69 5.36 2.64 16.46
CA ASN A 69 5.09 1.27 16.90
C ASN A 69 6.25 0.68 17.72
N GLN A 70 5.91 -0.06 18.79
CA GLN A 70 6.89 -0.58 19.76
C GLN A 70 7.86 -1.59 19.14
N SER A 71 7.39 -2.42 18.20
CA SER A 71 8.24 -3.41 17.53
C SER A 71 9.31 -2.74 16.68
N ILE A 72 8.96 -1.63 15.99
CA ILE A 72 9.93 -0.82 15.23
C ILE A 72 10.98 -0.23 16.18
N LYS A 73 10.56 0.35 17.32
CA LYS A 73 11.50 0.88 18.33
C LYS A 73 12.43 -0.19 18.86
N MET A 74 11.89 -1.35 19.22
CA MET A 74 12.66 -2.47 19.78
C MET A 74 13.73 -2.94 18.80
N SER A 75 13.40 -3.08 17.51
CA SER A 75 14.36 -3.47 16.47
C SER A 75 15.49 -2.46 16.37
N TRP A 76 15.21 -1.15 16.38
CA TRP A 76 16.24 -0.11 16.38
C TRP A 76 17.08 -0.10 17.66
N VAL A 77 16.45 -0.26 18.84
CA VAL A 77 17.16 -0.31 20.14
C VAL A 77 18.17 -1.44 20.13
N VAL A 78 17.75 -2.66 19.77
CA VAL A 78 18.66 -3.83 19.73
C VAL A 78 19.75 -3.62 18.68
N PHE A 79 19.43 -3.04 17.51
CA PHE A 79 20.43 -2.77 16.48
C PHE A 79 21.48 -1.73 16.96
N ILE A 80 21.06 -0.65 17.65
CA ILE A 80 21.97 0.35 18.21
C ILE A 80 22.79 -0.25 19.36
N MET A 81 22.22 -1.14 20.18
CA MET A 81 22.98 -1.84 21.23
C MET A 81 24.04 -2.76 20.64
N ALA A 82 23.72 -3.48 19.56
CA ALA A 82 24.66 -4.39 18.90
C ALA A 82 25.75 -3.63 18.12
N MET A 83 25.38 -2.54 17.47
CA MET A 83 26.25 -1.71 16.62
C MET A 83 26.04 -0.21 16.93
N PRO A 84 26.61 0.32 18.01
CA PRO A 84 26.26 1.63 18.55
C PRO A 84 26.32 2.77 17.53
N ILE A 85 27.42 2.89 16.81
CA ILE A 85 27.66 4.02 15.90
C ILE A 85 26.88 3.80 14.60
N LEU A 86 27.01 2.62 13.99
CA LEU A 86 26.32 2.30 12.73
C LEU A 86 24.80 2.35 12.90
N GLY A 87 24.29 1.76 13.98
CA GLY A 87 22.86 1.76 14.27
C GLY A 87 22.29 3.18 14.43
N TRP A 88 22.99 4.06 15.13
CA TRP A 88 22.58 5.45 15.27
C TRP A 88 22.64 6.22 13.95
N VAL A 89 23.73 6.07 13.19
CA VAL A 89 23.87 6.74 11.90
C VAL A 89 22.76 6.31 10.94
N LEU A 90 22.48 4.99 10.85
CA LEU A 90 21.40 4.49 10.01
C LEU A 90 20.02 4.97 10.49
N TYR A 91 19.80 5.00 11.81
CA TYR A 91 18.58 5.56 12.39
C TYR A 91 18.39 7.04 11.99
N MET A 92 19.45 7.85 12.09
CA MET A 92 19.40 9.27 11.70
C MET A 92 19.20 9.46 10.20
N LEU A 93 19.77 8.59 9.37
CA LEU A 93 19.55 8.63 7.92
C LEU A 93 18.10 8.28 7.57
N VAL A 94 17.47 7.35 8.28
CA VAL A 94 16.08 6.96 8.04
C VAL A 94 15.08 7.98 8.60
N TYR A 95 15.32 8.51 9.81
CA TYR A 95 14.33 9.33 10.53
C TYR A 95 14.71 10.80 10.72
N GLY A 96 15.99 11.17 10.56
CA GLY A 96 16.54 12.45 10.98
C GLY A 96 16.72 13.50 9.89
N THR A 97 16.42 13.24 8.63
CA THR A 97 16.77 14.13 7.52
C THR A 97 15.88 15.37 7.42
N ASN A 98 16.49 16.53 7.11
CA ASN A 98 15.76 17.78 6.80
C ASN A 98 14.83 17.60 5.60
N PHE A 99 15.17 16.71 4.68
CA PHE A 99 14.36 16.35 3.53
C PHE A 99 12.98 15.79 3.92
N ARG A 100 12.92 14.93 4.95
CA ARG A 100 11.65 14.44 5.49
C ARG A 100 10.77 15.56 6.03
N LYS A 101 11.38 16.57 6.70
CA LYS A 101 10.65 17.75 7.20
C LYS A 101 10.09 18.57 6.06
N THR A 102 10.85 18.76 4.98
CA THR A 102 10.43 19.53 3.81
C THR A 102 9.25 18.83 3.10
N ILE A 103 9.37 17.52 2.85
CA ILE A 103 8.29 16.75 2.26
C ILE A 103 7.05 16.78 3.15
N ARG A 104 7.19 16.53 4.44
CA ARG A 104 6.07 16.60 5.39
C ARG A 104 5.36 17.95 5.32
N ARG A 105 6.10 19.05 5.30
CA ARG A 105 5.52 20.39 5.18
C ARG A 105 4.75 20.59 3.87
N ARG A 106 5.25 20.04 2.75
CA ARG A 106 4.54 20.10 1.46
C ARG A 106 3.21 19.33 1.51
N PHE A 107 3.20 18.14 2.11
CA PHE A 107 1.96 17.40 2.33
C PHE A 107 1.01 18.15 3.25
N GLU A 108 1.47 18.68 4.39
CA GLU A 108 0.63 19.48 5.30
C GLU A 108 0.01 20.71 4.58
N LEU A 109 0.74 21.32 3.65
CA LEU A 109 0.21 22.42 2.83
C LEU A 109 -0.80 21.93 1.80
N ALA A 110 -0.53 20.82 1.11
CA ALA A 110 -1.47 20.21 0.16
C ALA A 110 -2.76 19.78 0.86
N ASP A 111 -2.66 19.10 2.00
CA ASP A 111 -3.80 18.67 2.82
C ASP A 111 -4.66 19.87 3.26
N GLY A 112 -4.02 20.92 3.77
CA GLY A 112 -4.72 22.15 4.19
C GLY A 112 -5.47 22.86 3.05
N MET A 113 -5.04 22.65 1.79
CA MET A 113 -5.72 23.21 0.62
C MET A 113 -6.79 22.29 0.03
N LEU A 114 -6.59 20.96 0.09
CA LEU A 114 -7.39 19.95 -0.60
C LEU A 114 -8.55 19.42 0.28
N PHE A 115 -8.23 19.02 1.52
CA PHE A 115 -9.20 18.37 2.40
C PHE A 115 -10.43 19.24 2.77
N PRO A 116 -10.36 20.59 2.85
CA PRO A 116 -11.56 21.40 3.04
C PRO A 116 -12.62 21.28 1.93
N TYR A 117 -12.27 20.68 0.78
CA TYR A 117 -13.24 20.36 -0.29
C TYR A 117 -13.95 19.02 -0.08
N LEU A 118 -13.47 18.18 0.85
CA LEU A 118 -14.11 16.94 1.25
C LEU A 118 -15.06 17.25 2.43
N ASP A 119 -16.29 17.63 2.12
CA ASP A 119 -17.27 17.99 3.15
C ASP A 119 -18.08 16.75 3.57
N GLN A 120 -18.16 16.53 4.89
CA GLN A 120 -18.97 15.45 5.46
C GLN A 120 -20.43 15.86 5.55
N SER A 121 -21.27 15.17 4.83
CA SER A 121 -22.72 15.33 5.00
C SER A 121 -23.19 14.79 6.37
N HIS A 122 -23.56 15.66 7.28
CA HIS A 122 -24.16 15.27 8.57
C HIS A 122 -25.44 14.43 8.40
N LEU A 123 -26.17 14.61 7.30
CA LEU A 123 -27.37 13.81 7.01
C LEU A 123 -27.00 12.34 6.74
N VAL A 124 -25.90 12.09 6.02
CA VAL A 124 -25.42 10.75 5.72
C VAL A 124 -24.96 10.05 6.99
N LEU A 125 -24.13 10.71 7.82
CA LEU A 125 -23.66 10.17 9.09
C LEU A 125 -24.80 9.88 10.08
N ASN A 126 -25.79 10.77 10.15
CA ASN A 126 -26.95 10.61 11.01
C ASN A 126 -27.86 9.46 10.53
N ALA A 127 -28.03 9.31 9.21
CA ALA A 127 -28.77 8.18 8.64
C ALA A 127 -28.10 6.86 8.98
N LEU A 128 -26.79 6.75 8.75
CA LEU A 128 -25.99 5.57 9.11
C LEU A 128 -26.08 5.27 10.61
N GLY A 129 -26.06 6.30 11.48
CA GLY A 129 -26.16 6.11 12.93
C GLY A 129 -27.51 5.60 13.40
N LYS A 130 -28.60 5.85 12.65
CA LYS A 130 -29.92 5.26 12.91
C LYS A 130 -29.99 3.81 12.47
N GLU A 131 -29.29 3.45 11.41
CA GLU A 131 -29.21 2.08 10.89
C GLU A 131 -28.26 1.21 11.74
N ASN A 132 -27.05 1.70 12.00
CA ASN A 132 -26.05 0.97 12.81
C ASN A 132 -25.06 1.95 13.47
N LYS A 133 -25.08 2.01 14.79
CA LYS A 133 -24.22 2.88 15.59
C LYS A 133 -22.73 2.47 15.51
N SER A 134 -22.45 1.17 15.45
CA SER A 134 -21.06 0.66 15.36
C SER A 134 -20.44 1.04 14.02
N ALA A 135 -21.16 0.79 12.91
CA ALA A 135 -20.72 1.20 11.59
C ALA A 135 -20.50 2.73 11.51
N ARG A 136 -21.48 3.51 11.98
CA ARG A 136 -21.36 4.98 12.05
C ARG A 136 -20.08 5.42 12.77
N ASN A 137 -19.71 4.79 13.88
CA ASN A 137 -18.54 5.15 14.64
C ASN A 137 -17.24 4.83 13.88
N GLN A 138 -17.20 3.76 13.08
CA GLN A 138 -16.05 3.44 12.22
C GLN A 138 -15.86 4.50 11.13
N PHE A 139 -16.92 4.89 10.43
CA PHE A 139 -16.85 5.96 9.43
C PHE A 139 -16.54 7.33 10.07
N ALA A 140 -17.09 7.62 11.24
CA ALA A 140 -16.78 8.85 11.97
C ALA A 140 -15.31 8.92 12.43
N MET A 141 -14.65 7.79 12.70
CA MET A 141 -13.22 7.75 12.97
C MET A 141 -12.41 8.19 11.74
N LEU A 142 -12.77 7.70 10.53
CA LEU A 142 -12.12 8.11 9.29
C LEU A 142 -12.26 9.62 9.04
N GLU A 143 -13.45 10.19 9.30
CA GLU A 143 -13.68 11.63 9.16
C GLU A 143 -12.88 12.43 10.21
N ASN A 144 -13.09 12.12 11.51
CA ASN A 144 -12.56 12.92 12.60
C ASN A 144 -11.03 12.84 12.70
N ASP A 145 -10.45 11.68 12.43
CA ASP A 145 -9.01 11.50 12.54
C ASP A 145 -8.27 11.77 11.23
N ALA A 146 -8.84 11.39 10.10
CA ALA A 146 -8.13 11.42 8.82
C ALA A 146 -8.78 12.36 7.77
N GLY A 147 -9.95 12.92 8.02
CA GLY A 147 -10.63 13.85 7.12
C GLY A 147 -11.31 13.19 5.92
N PHE A 148 -11.60 11.89 5.99
CA PHE A 148 -12.25 11.14 4.90
C PHE A 148 -13.75 10.95 5.18
N PRO A 149 -14.65 11.61 4.41
CA PRO A 149 -16.09 11.54 4.64
C PRO A 149 -16.70 10.23 4.15
N VAL A 150 -17.86 9.88 4.72
CA VAL A 150 -18.71 8.80 4.22
C VAL A 150 -19.72 9.31 3.21
N TYR A 151 -19.92 8.53 2.14
CA TYR A 151 -20.82 8.83 1.04
C TYR A 151 -21.91 7.76 0.90
N ARG A 152 -23.07 8.17 0.37
CA ARG A 152 -24.19 7.28 0.05
C ARG A 152 -24.50 7.23 -1.45
N ASN A 153 -24.33 8.35 -2.16
CA ASN A 153 -24.66 8.48 -3.59
C ASN A 153 -23.48 8.00 -4.48
N THR A 154 -23.11 6.74 -4.33
CA THR A 154 -22.00 6.16 -5.09
C THR A 154 -22.34 4.73 -5.48
N GLU A 155 -22.30 4.44 -6.77
CA GLU A 155 -22.34 3.07 -7.29
C GLU A 155 -20.97 2.42 -7.10
N ILE A 156 -20.97 1.19 -6.56
CA ILE A 156 -19.77 0.42 -6.25
C ILE A 156 -19.82 -0.89 -7.00
N VAL A 157 -18.80 -1.18 -7.80
CA VAL A 157 -18.64 -2.45 -8.50
C VAL A 157 -17.32 -3.10 -8.09
N PHE A 158 -17.39 -4.31 -7.59
CA PHE A 158 -16.24 -5.13 -7.27
C PHE A 158 -15.81 -5.98 -8.47
N TYR A 159 -14.51 -6.04 -8.72
CA TYR A 159 -13.91 -6.90 -9.74
C TYR A 159 -13.06 -7.96 -9.06
N LYS A 160 -13.52 -9.20 -9.10
CA LYS A 160 -12.79 -10.33 -8.52
C LYS A 160 -11.51 -10.69 -9.29
N GLU A 161 -11.36 -10.21 -10.53
CA GLU A 161 -10.21 -10.44 -11.40
C GLU A 161 -9.64 -9.11 -11.90
N ALA A 162 -8.31 -8.95 -11.82
CA ALA A 162 -7.62 -7.74 -12.24
C ALA A 162 -7.87 -7.38 -13.71
N MET A 163 -7.93 -8.38 -14.60
CA MET A 163 -8.16 -8.16 -16.04
C MET A 163 -9.53 -7.54 -16.30
N ILE A 164 -10.58 -7.99 -15.60
CA ILE A 164 -11.93 -7.41 -15.76
C ILE A 164 -11.94 -5.94 -15.29
N GLY A 165 -11.25 -5.65 -14.18
CA GLY A 165 -11.07 -4.28 -13.69
C GLY A 165 -10.28 -3.41 -14.67
N PHE A 166 -9.25 -3.96 -15.31
CA PHE A 166 -8.45 -3.28 -16.33
C PHE A 166 -9.26 -2.96 -17.60
N GLU A 167 -10.06 -3.90 -18.09
CA GLU A 167 -10.95 -3.69 -19.23
C GLU A 167 -11.96 -2.56 -18.93
N ALA A 168 -12.55 -2.56 -17.75
CA ALA A 168 -13.45 -1.49 -17.30
C ALA A 168 -12.73 -0.13 -17.18
N GLN A 169 -11.45 -0.10 -16.77
CA GLN A 169 -10.64 1.11 -16.81
C GLN A 169 -10.40 1.62 -18.22
N MET A 170 -10.05 0.74 -19.16
CA MET A 170 -9.84 1.08 -20.57
C MET A 170 -11.10 1.68 -21.20
N GLU A 171 -12.28 1.11 -20.88
CA GLU A 171 -13.56 1.66 -21.30
C GLU A 171 -13.79 3.06 -20.74
N ALA A 172 -13.59 3.27 -19.43
CA ALA A 172 -13.76 4.58 -18.80
C ALA A 172 -12.77 5.62 -19.36
N ILE A 173 -11.50 5.26 -19.56
CA ILE A 173 -10.47 6.12 -20.15
C ILE A 173 -10.86 6.50 -21.59
N SER A 174 -11.39 5.55 -22.37
CA SER A 174 -11.83 5.83 -23.75
C SER A 174 -12.97 6.85 -23.82
N ALA A 175 -13.83 6.88 -22.81
CA ALA A 175 -14.97 7.80 -22.69
C ALA A 175 -14.61 9.16 -22.08
N ALA A 176 -13.38 9.36 -21.59
CA ALA A 176 -12.92 10.59 -20.93
C ALA A 176 -13.06 11.83 -21.83
N LYS A 177 -13.50 12.96 -21.22
CA LYS A 177 -13.74 14.23 -21.93
C LYS A 177 -12.98 15.41 -21.34
N LYS A 178 -12.58 15.36 -20.06
CA LYS A 178 -11.95 16.48 -19.36
C LYS A 178 -10.56 16.13 -18.88
N PHE A 179 -10.44 15.12 -18.01
CA PHE A 179 -9.17 14.73 -17.45
C PHE A 179 -9.10 13.24 -17.07
N ILE A 180 -7.87 12.71 -17.05
CA ILE A 180 -7.53 11.37 -16.58
C ILE A 180 -6.36 11.51 -15.62
N PHE A 181 -6.53 11.08 -14.38
CA PHE A 181 -5.47 11.02 -13.36
C PHE A 181 -5.17 9.57 -13.02
N MET A 182 -3.88 9.23 -13.01
CA MET A 182 -3.42 7.87 -12.73
C MET A 182 -2.22 7.90 -11.79
N GLU A 183 -2.30 7.14 -10.70
CA GLU A 183 -1.27 6.97 -9.67
C GLU A 183 -1.05 5.48 -9.45
N TYR A 184 0.18 5.00 -9.65
CA TYR A 184 0.52 3.58 -9.53
C TYR A 184 1.91 3.37 -8.94
N HIS A 185 2.03 2.37 -8.05
CA HIS A 185 3.34 1.98 -7.53
C HIS A 185 4.27 1.44 -8.61
N ALA A 186 3.78 0.55 -9.47
CA ALA A 186 4.59 -0.08 -10.51
C ALA A 186 3.90 0.01 -11.88
N ILE A 187 4.70 0.42 -12.87
CA ILE A 187 4.31 0.45 -14.28
C ILE A 187 5.34 -0.34 -15.07
N GLU A 188 4.89 -1.29 -15.88
CA GLU A 188 5.73 -2.02 -16.83
C GLU A 188 5.31 -1.66 -18.26
N ASP A 189 6.19 -0.98 -19.00
CA ASP A 189 5.92 -0.56 -20.39
C ASP A 189 5.99 -1.76 -21.35
N ARG A 190 4.97 -2.61 -21.26
CA ARG A 190 4.81 -3.83 -22.06
C ARG A 190 3.39 -3.95 -22.62
N GLU A 191 2.85 -5.18 -22.72
CA GLU A 191 1.62 -5.48 -23.42
C GLU A 191 0.43 -4.69 -22.85
N CYS A 192 0.07 -4.90 -21.59
CA CYS A 192 -1.11 -4.25 -20.98
C CYS A 192 -0.95 -2.74 -20.86
N PHE A 193 0.13 -2.26 -20.24
CA PHE A 193 0.31 -0.81 -20.12
C PHE A 193 0.59 -0.17 -21.48
N GLY A 194 1.22 -0.86 -22.43
CA GLY A 194 1.44 -0.36 -23.79
C GLY A 194 0.14 -0.04 -24.52
N GLU A 195 -0.88 -0.91 -24.39
CA GLU A 195 -2.22 -0.63 -24.93
C GLU A 195 -2.88 0.57 -24.25
N MET A 196 -2.78 0.66 -22.91
CA MET A 196 -3.27 1.79 -22.14
C MET A 196 -2.53 3.09 -22.50
N LYS A 197 -1.20 3.06 -22.64
CA LYS A 197 -0.39 4.21 -23.05
C LYS A 197 -0.82 4.76 -24.42
N GLU A 198 -1.07 3.89 -25.39
CA GLU A 198 -1.58 4.33 -26.71
C GLU A 198 -2.94 5.04 -26.59
N LEU A 199 -3.83 4.54 -25.74
CA LEU A 199 -5.12 5.18 -25.47
C LEU A 199 -4.95 6.53 -24.76
N LEU A 200 -4.07 6.64 -23.75
CA LEU A 200 -3.78 7.87 -23.04
C LEU A 200 -3.17 8.95 -23.97
N LEU A 201 -2.22 8.56 -24.84
CA LEU A 201 -1.63 9.45 -25.84
C LEU A 201 -2.69 9.94 -26.86
N LYS A 202 -3.63 9.08 -27.26
CA LYS A 202 -4.76 9.47 -28.09
C LYS A 202 -5.64 10.49 -27.38
N LYS A 203 -5.98 10.26 -26.10
CA LYS A 203 -6.80 11.18 -25.31
C LYS A 203 -6.13 12.54 -25.08
N ALA A 204 -4.83 12.56 -24.81
CA ALA A 204 -4.08 13.80 -24.72
C ALA A 204 -4.13 14.61 -26.03
N LYS A 205 -4.01 13.95 -27.19
CA LYS A 205 -4.18 14.60 -28.51
C LYS A 205 -5.60 15.11 -28.76
N GLU A 206 -6.62 14.49 -28.15
CA GLU A 206 -8.01 14.95 -28.18
C GLU A 206 -8.27 16.16 -27.26
N GLY A 207 -7.25 16.62 -26.49
CA GLY A 207 -7.34 17.76 -25.58
C GLY A 207 -7.77 17.37 -24.14
N VAL A 208 -7.83 16.08 -23.82
CA VAL A 208 -8.06 15.60 -22.45
C VAL A 208 -6.78 15.80 -21.64
N GLU A 209 -6.89 16.39 -20.45
CA GLU A 209 -5.75 16.52 -19.53
C GLU A 209 -5.39 15.15 -18.95
N VAL A 210 -4.17 14.67 -19.21
CA VAL A 210 -3.69 13.38 -18.70
C VAL A 210 -2.51 13.59 -17.74
N ARG A 211 -2.66 13.10 -16.50
CA ARG A 211 -1.58 13.09 -15.51
C ARG A 211 -1.26 11.67 -15.07
N LEU A 212 0.00 11.30 -15.12
CA LEU A 212 0.51 10.01 -14.67
C LEU A 212 1.52 10.22 -13.54
N PHE A 213 1.33 9.53 -12.44
CA PHE A 213 2.19 9.55 -11.27
C PHE A 213 2.62 8.12 -10.92
N TYR A 214 3.91 7.88 -10.69
CA TYR A 214 4.39 6.54 -10.34
C TYR A 214 5.58 6.57 -9.37
N ASP A 215 5.76 5.45 -8.63
CA ASP A 215 6.91 5.26 -7.74
C ASP A 215 8.13 4.76 -8.52
N ASP A 216 9.31 5.41 -8.34
CA ASP A 216 10.52 5.04 -9.06
C ASP A 216 11.01 3.61 -8.72
N VAL A 217 10.93 3.20 -7.45
CA VAL A 217 11.37 1.86 -7.03
C VAL A 217 10.48 0.77 -7.59
N GLY A 218 9.17 0.99 -7.58
CA GLY A 218 8.21 0.04 -8.11
C GLY A 218 8.34 -0.18 -9.61
N SER A 219 8.78 0.86 -10.35
CA SER A 219 8.88 0.83 -11.82
C SER A 219 10.30 0.63 -12.34
N ILE A 220 11.31 0.65 -11.46
CA ILE A 220 12.72 0.51 -11.87
C ILE A 220 12.95 -0.88 -12.49
N GLY A 221 13.57 -0.94 -13.66
CA GLY A 221 13.77 -2.19 -14.41
C GLY A 221 12.61 -2.57 -15.35
N PHE A 222 11.48 -1.88 -15.29
CA PHE A 222 10.27 -2.14 -16.08
C PHE A 222 9.98 -1.07 -17.13
N ILE A 223 10.59 0.12 -16.98
CA ILE A 223 10.45 1.26 -17.89
C ILE A 223 11.81 1.69 -18.45
N SER A 224 11.80 2.36 -19.62
CA SER A 224 13.02 2.90 -20.22
C SER A 224 13.44 4.22 -19.55
N PRO A 225 14.74 4.63 -19.63
CA PRO A 225 15.16 5.95 -19.18
C PRO A 225 14.48 7.11 -19.92
N HIS A 226 13.91 6.86 -21.10
CA HIS A 226 13.23 7.86 -21.92
C HIS A 226 11.71 7.88 -21.71
N PHE A 227 11.18 7.03 -20.85
CA PHE A 227 9.75 6.84 -20.62
C PHE A 227 9.00 8.14 -20.32
N VAL A 228 9.49 8.94 -19.37
CA VAL A 228 8.87 10.23 -19.03
C VAL A 228 8.86 11.17 -20.21
N LYS A 229 9.99 11.28 -20.90
CA LYS A 229 10.13 12.15 -22.08
C LYS A 229 9.17 11.77 -23.21
N GLU A 230 9.01 10.47 -23.48
CA GLU A 230 8.05 9.94 -24.47
C GLU A 230 6.61 10.35 -24.12
N LEU A 231 6.23 10.26 -22.83
CA LEU A 231 4.90 10.65 -22.38
C LEU A 231 4.67 12.16 -22.49
N GLU A 232 5.66 12.97 -22.06
CA GLU A 232 5.57 14.45 -22.12
C GLU A 232 5.53 14.98 -23.55
N GLU A 233 6.32 14.42 -24.46
CA GLU A 233 6.26 14.72 -25.91
C GLU A 233 4.91 14.36 -26.51
N GLY A 234 4.23 13.36 -25.92
CA GLY A 234 2.87 12.96 -26.30
C GLY A 234 1.75 13.79 -25.66
N GLY A 235 2.08 14.78 -24.81
CA GLY A 235 1.13 15.66 -24.13
C GLY A 235 0.62 15.14 -22.78
N ILE A 236 1.23 14.08 -22.23
CA ILE A 236 0.91 13.53 -20.91
C ILE A 236 1.83 14.16 -19.87
N GLN A 237 1.28 14.77 -18.82
CA GLN A 237 2.07 15.23 -17.69
C GLN A 237 2.47 14.01 -16.84
N CYS A 238 3.77 13.83 -16.61
CA CYS A 238 4.29 12.69 -15.87
C CYS A 238 5.16 13.12 -14.70
N ARG A 239 4.94 12.55 -13.50
CA ARG A 239 5.76 12.80 -12.32
C ARG A 239 6.18 11.49 -11.66
N ILE A 240 7.37 11.53 -11.05
CA ILE A 240 7.98 10.37 -10.39
C ILE A 240 8.01 10.62 -8.89
N PHE A 241 7.48 9.66 -8.12
CA PHE A 241 7.62 9.70 -6.67
C PHE A 241 8.98 9.17 -6.24
N ASN A 242 9.65 9.96 -5.40
CA ASN A 242 10.88 9.61 -4.68
C ASN A 242 11.93 8.92 -5.57
N PRO A 243 12.42 9.60 -6.64
CA PRO A 243 13.39 9.04 -7.56
C PRO A 243 14.67 8.64 -6.82
N ILE A 244 15.22 7.47 -7.15
CA ILE A 244 16.49 7.01 -6.57
C ILE A 244 17.64 7.82 -7.14
N VAL A 245 18.16 8.72 -6.32
CA VAL A 245 19.41 9.43 -6.59
C VAL A 245 20.50 8.84 -5.70
N PRO A 246 21.57 8.24 -6.28
CA PRO A 246 22.68 7.71 -5.49
C PRO A 246 23.23 8.78 -4.52
N LEU A 247 23.46 8.39 -3.26
CA LEU A 247 23.98 9.22 -2.16
C LEU A 247 22.99 10.24 -1.56
N VAL A 248 21.89 10.62 -2.22
CA VAL A 248 20.98 11.67 -1.73
C VAL A 248 19.72 11.09 -1.11
N ASN A 249 19.04 10.13 -1.78
CA ASN A 249 17.72 9.63 -1.37
C ASN A 249 17.70 8.14 -0.98
N LEU A 250 18.87 7.54 -0.75
CA LEU A 250 19.03 6.10 -0.50
C LEU A 250 18.24 5.56 0.69
N PHE A 251 17.94 6.44 1.63
CA PHE A 251 17.33 6.06 2.91
C PHE A 251 15.86 6.50 3.05
N MET A 252 15.25 7.05 2.00
CA MET A 252 13.81 7.30 2.03
C MET A 252 13.06 6.00 1.79
N ASN A 253 12.66 5.39 2.89
CA ASN A 253 11.93 4.12 2.89
C ASN A 253 10.43 4.29 2.54
N ASN A 254 9.93 5.54 2.53
CA ASN A 254 8.55 5.82 2.19
C ASN A 254 8.33 5.65 0.69
N ARG A 255 7.29 4.87 0.32
CA ARG A 255 6.94 4.58 -1.07
C ARG A 255 5.48 4.90 -1.31
N ASP A 256 5.19 5.30 -2.53
CA ASP A 256 3.82 5.36 -3.00
C ASP A 256 3.38 3.97 -3.41
N HIS A 257 2.37 3.44 -2.70
CA HIS A 257 1.81 2.14 -3.00
C HIS A 257 0.33 2.22 -3.38
N ARG A 258 -0.19 3.43 -3.59
CA ARG A 258 -1.55 3.66 -4.08
C ARG A 258 -1.70 3.16 -5.52
N LYS A 259 -2.91 2.81 -5.90
CA LYS A 259 -3.32 2.47 -7.25
C LYS A 259 -4.65 3.15 -7.49
N ILE A 260 -4.60 4.29 -8.15
CA ILE A 260 -5.76 5.15 -8.36
C ILE A 260 -5.86 5.50 -9.84
N THR A 261 -7.04 5.35 -10.43
CA THR A 261 -7.39 5.96 -11.70
C THR A 261 -8.66 6.75 -11.54
N VAL A 262 -8.64 8.02 -11.92
CA VAL A 262 -9.81 8.91 -11.91
C VAL A 262 -10.07 9.42 -13.31
N VAL A 263 -11.31 9.33 -13.76
CA VAL A 263 -11.76 9.84 -15.05
C VAL A 263 -12.85 10.88 -14.85
N ASP A 264 -12.59 12.10 -15.33
CA ASP A 264 -13.50 13.26 -15.28
C ASP A 264 -14.06 13.58 -13.90
N GLY A 265 -13.45 13.05 -12.82
CA GLY A 265 -13.94 13.16 -11.44
C GLY A 265 -15.26 12.42 -11.19
N GLN A 266 -15.76 11.62 -12.14
CA GLN A 266 -17.04 10.90 -12.06
C GLN A 266 -16.87 9.40 -11.85
N VAL A 267 -15.78 8.83 -12.35
CA VAL A 267 -15.44 7.42 -12.24
C VAL A 267 -14.06 7.28 -11.62
N GLY A 268 -13.95 6.46 -10.60
CA GLY A 268 -12.69 6.17 -9.93
C GLY A 268 -12.46 4.67 -9.79
N PHE A 269 -11.20 4.24 -9.91
CA PHE A 269 -10.78 2.85 -9.72
C PHE A 269 -9.67 2.79 -8.68
N THR A 270 -9.72 1.75 -7.87
CA THR A 270 -8.61 1.36 -6.99
C THR A 270 -8.61 -0.15 -6.77
N GLY A 271 -7.55 -0.70 -6.18
CA GLY A 271 -7.43 -2.13 -5.92
C GLY A 271 -5.99 -2.55 -5.66
N GLY A 272 -5.73 -3.85 -5.72
CA GLY A 272 -4.40 -4.40 -5.43
C GLY A 272 -3.44 -4.39 -6.61
N TYR A 273 -3.91 -4.37 -7.86
CA TYR A 273 -3.10 -4.58 -9.05
C TYR A 273 -2.35 -3.33 -9.53
N ASN A 274 -1.11 -3.53 -9.96
CA ASN A 274 -0.32 -2.54 -10.69
C ASN A 274 -0.49 -2.69 -12.21
N LEU A 275 0.12 -1.79 -12.98
CA LEU A 275 0.05 -1.81 -14.43
C LEU A 275 1.26 -2.59 -15.01
N ALA A 276 1.30 -3.90 -14.75
CA ALA A 276 2.32 -4.81 -15.26
C ALA A 276 1.68 -6.13 -15.70
N ASP A 277 2.25 -6.76 -16.73
CA ASP A 277 1.70 -7.95 -17.40
C ASP A 277 1.41 -9.13 -16.46
N GLU A 278 2.17 -9.27 -15.38
CA GLU A 278 1.98 -10.36 -14.41
C GLU A 278 0.68 -10.24 -13.62
N TYR A 279 0.21 -9.02 -13.32
CA TYR A 279 -1.05 -8.80 -12.59
C TYR A 279 -2.28 -9.19 -13.41
N PHE A 280 -2.14 -9.23 -14.71
CA PHE A 280 -3.22 -9.55 -15.67
C PHE A 280 -3.06 -10.97 -16.27
N ASN A 281 -2.16 -11.77 -15.72
CA ASN A 281 -1.89 -13.14 -16.15
C ASN A 281 -1.44 -13.27 -17.62
N VAL A 282 -0.95 -12.19 -18.23
CA VAL A 282 -0.29 -12.22 -19.54
C VAL A 282 1.03 -12.98 -19.42
N ARG A 283 1.68 -12.87 -18.26
CA ARG A 283 2.80 -13.70 -17.81
C ARG A 283 2.50 -14.25 -16.42
N SER A 284 2.91 -15.49 -16.14
CA SER A 284 2.58 -16.16 -14.89
C SER A 284 3.84 -16.73 -14.19
N PRO A 285 4.79 -15.87 -13.76
CA PRO A 285 6.05 -16.35 -13.16
C PRO A 285 5.83 -17.06 -11.81
N TYR A 286 4.70 -16.79 -11.13
CA TYR A 286 4.34 -17.34 -9.82
C TYR A 286 3.02 -18.11 -9.85
N GLY A 287 2.70 -18.75 -11.00
CA GLY A 287 1.38 -19.34 -11.24
C GLY A 287 0.33 -18.27 -11.52
N TYR A 288 -0.95 -18.59 -11.27
CA TYR A 288 -2.02 -17.63 -11.48
C TYR A 288 -1.91 -16.47 -10.48
N TRP A 289 -1.86 -15.24 -10.98
CA TRP A 289 -1.84 -14.03 -10.15
C TRP A 289 -3.27 -13.58 -9.86
N LYS A 290 -3.70 -13.72 -8.60
CA LYS A 290 -5.03 -13.34 -8.13
C LYS A 290 -4.99 -11.96 -7.50
N ASP A 291 -5.66 -10.99 -8.13
CA ASP A 291 -5.83 -9.66 -7.57
C ASP A 291 -7.24 -9.13 -7.84
N THR A 292 -7.63 -8.11 -7.10
CA THR A 292 -8.99 -7.56 -7.14
C THR A 292 -8.98 -6.04 -7.24
N GLY A 293 -10.07 -5.49 -7.75
CA GLY A 293 -10.27 -4.06 -7.88
C GLY A 293 -11.70 -3.63 -7.58
N ILE A 294 -11.87 -2.33 -7.47
CA ILE A 294 -13.17 -1.70 -7.23
C ILE A 294 -13.32 -0.46 -8.12
N ARG A 295 -14.51 -0.28 -8.67
CA ARG A 295 -14.91 0.94 -9.38
C ARG A 295 -15.96 1.69 -8.57
N LEU A 296 -15.75 2.99 -8.44
CA LEU A 296 -16.69 3.93 -7.84
C LEU A 296 -17.23 4.85 -8.92
N ARG A 297 -18.53 5.14 -8.88
CA ARG A 297 -19.16 6.19 -9.71
C ARG A 297 -20.04 7.04 -8.82
N GLY A 298 -19.72 8.33 -8.70
CA GLY A 298 -20.47 9.26 -7.85
C GLY A 298 -19.60 10.05 -6.89
N GLU A 299 -20.18 10.49 -5.78
CA GLU A 299 -19.59 11.48 -4.86
C GLU A 299 -18.24 11.01 -4.25
N ALA A 300 -18.10 9.72 -3.94
CA ALA A 300 -16.90 9.16 -3.34
C ALA A 300 -15.64 9.26 -4.25
N VAL A 301 -15.82 9.45 -5.57
CA VAL A 301 -14.70 9.68 -6.49
C VAL A 301 -13.96 10.98 -6.17
N GLY A 302 -14.62 11.95 -5.51
CA GLY A 302 -13.99 13.16 -5.01
C GLY A 302 -12.82 12.88 -4.07
N THR A 303 -12.95 11.92 -3.17
CA THR A 303 -11.85 11.52 -2.26
C THR A 303 -10.67 10.91 -3.03
N LEU A 304 -10.91 10.02 -4.00
CA LEU A 304 -9.81 9.48 -4.84
C LEU A 304 -9.13 10.59 -5.66
N THR A 305 -9.90 11.56 -6.14
CA THR A 305 -9.36 12.74 -6.84
C THR A 305 -8.45 13.56 -5.92
N MET A 306 -8.87 13.78 -4.66
CA MET A 306 -8.06 14.51 -3.67
C MET A 306 -6.79 13.76 -3.30
N LEU A 307 -6.85 12.44 -3.11
CA LEU A 307 -5.68 11.61 -2.81
C LEU A 307 -4.64 11.69 -3.93
N PHE A 308 -5.07 11.65 -5.20
CA PHE A 308 -4.17 11.87 -6.34
C PHE A 308 -3.57 13.28 -6.32
N LEU A 309 -4.38 14.31 -6.13
CA LEU A 309 -3.93 15.70 -6.14
C LEU A 309 -3.00 16.02 -4.96
N GLU A 310 -3.21 15.39 -3.78
CA GLU A 310 -2.30 15.45 -2.63
C GLU A 310 -0.89 15.05 -3.05
N MET A 311 -0.72 13.85 -3.63
CA MET A 311 0.57 13.36 -4.10
C MET A 311 1.15 14.23 -5.20
N TRP A 312 0.32 14.63 -6.16
CA TRP A 312 0.74 15.45 -7.29
C TRP A 312 1.31 16.80 -6.86
N HIS A 313 0.66 17.48 -5.93
CA HIS A 313 1.07 18.81 -5.47
C HIS A 313 2.16 18.78 -4.39
N ALA A 314 2.22 17.74 -3.57
CA ALA A 314 3.30 17.58 -2.60
C ALA A 314 4.69 17.41 -3.25
N MET A 315 4.74 16.99 -4.54
CA MET A 315 6.01 16.85 -5.28
C MET A 315 6.47 18.13 -5.99
N ASP A 316 5.64 19.17 -6.01
CA ASP A 316 5.97 20.43 -6.68
C ASP A 316 5.64 21.62 -5.76
N ASP A 317 6.40 22.72 -5.88
CA ASP A 317 6.13 23.96 -5.17
C ASP A 317 5.01 24.80 -5.83
N SER A 318 4.36 24.27 -6.87
CA SER A 318 3.28 24.97 -7.55
C SER A 318 2.04 25.04 -6.66
N LEU A 319 1.53 26.27 -6.45
CA LEU A 319 0.26 26.48 -5.78
C LEU A 319 -0.87 25.75 -6.50
N VAL A 320 -1.67 25.03 -5.75
CA VAL A 320 -2.87 24.35 -6.27
C VAL A 320 -3.85 25.40 -6.78
N ARG A 321 -3.90 25.59 -8.11
CA ARG A 321 -4.87 26.49 -8.74
C ARG A 321 -5.93 25.68 -9.48
N GLY A 322 -7.17 26.15 -9.45
CA GLY A 322 -8.26 25.57 -10.26
C GLY A 322 -8.78 24.22 -9.78
N LEU A 323 -8.72 23.92 -8.48
CA LEU A 323 -9.24 22.68 -7.88
C LEU A 323 -10.69 22.38 -8.25
N TYR A 324 -11.51 23.42 -8.39
CA TYR A 324 -12.94 23.28 -8.76
C TYR A 324 -13.14 22.62 -10.14
N ASN A 325 -12.11 22.59 -10.99
CA ASN A 325 -12.20 21.95 -12.29
C ASN A 325 -12.21 20.43 -12.19
N TYR A 326 -11.66 19.88 -11.08
CA TYR A 326 -11.50 18.44 -10.85
C TYR A 326 -12.56 17.86 -9.93
N ILE A 327 -13.30 18.73 -9.21
CA ILE A 327 -14.41 18.32 -8.34
C ILE A 327 -15.71 18.75 -9.01
N PRO A 328 -16.53 17.83 -9.49
CA PRO A 328 -17.79 18.16 -10.08
C PRO A 328 -18.70 18.87 -9.06
N ARG A 329 -19.27 20.01 -9.42
CA ARG A 329 -20.25 20.71 -8.58
C ARG A 329 -21.58 19.98 -8.46
N HIS A 330 -21.88 19.14 -9.46
CA HIS A 330 -23.08 18.31 -9.50
C HIS A 330 -22.65 16.90 -9.92
N TRP A 331 -22.78 15.99 -9.00
CA TRP A 331 -22.66 14.58 -9.28
C TRP A 331 -23.92 14.10 -9.99
N ASN A 332 -23.76 13.34 -11.05
CA ASN A 332 -24.88 12.57 -11.56
C ASN A 332 -25.41 11.75 -10.39
N ARG A 333 -26.72 11.81 -10.12
CA ARG A 333 -27.32 11.01 -9.07
C ARG A 333 -27.18 9.53 -9.45
N PHE A 334 -26.20 8.88 -8.87
CA PHE A 334 -26.11 7.45 -8.91
C PHE A 334 -26.93 6.91 -7.74
N THR A 335 -27.84 6.00 -8.02
CA THR A 335 -28.58 5.26 -7.01
C THR A 335 -27.67 4.16 -6.49
N GLY A 336 -26.71 4.49 -5.63
CA GLY A 336 -25.93 3.52 -4.88
C GLY A 336 -26.69 3.05 -3.64
N GLU A 337 -26.68 1.77 -3.36
CA GLU A 337 -27.13 1.22 -2.09
C GLU A 337 -25.94 1.09 -1.14
N GLY A 338 -26.19 1.35 0.16
CA GLY A 338 -25.17 1.29 1.20
C GLY A 338 -24.34 2.57 1.33
N TYR A 339 -23.19 2.44 1.96
CA TYR A 339 -22.28 3.53 2.30
C TYR A 339 -20.85 3.17 1.94
N CYS A 340 -20.06 4.17 1.56
CA CYS A 340 -18.62 3.98 1.36
C CYS A 340 -17.83 5.22 1.77
N ALA A 341 -16.57 4.97 2.17
CA ALA A 341 -15.57 5.99 2.40
C ALA A 341 -14.24 5.54 1.79
N PRO A 342 -13.82 6.09 0.65
CA PRO A 342 -12.43 5.97 0.24
C PRO A 342 -11.56 6.71 1.26
N TYR A 343 -10.41 6.13 1.59
CA TYR A 343 -9.47 6.72 2.55
C TYR A 343 -8.03 6.48 2.11
N GLY A 344 -7.14 7.35 2.56
CA GLY A 344 -5.70 7.22 2.38
C GLY A 344 -4.98 6.96 3.69
N ASP A 345 -3.82 6.36 3.60
CA ASP A 345 -2.83 6.28 4.69
C ASP A 345 -1.54 6.97 4.28
N SER A 346 -0.87 7.59 5.25
CA SER A 346 0.32 8.39 4.99
C SER A 346 1.38 8.15 6.06
N PRO A 347 2.61 7.74 5.67
CA PRO A 347 3.67 7.44 6.62
C PRO A 347 4.29 8.68 7.27
N ILE A 348 3.85 9.88 6.90
CA ILE A 348 4.46 11.15 7.33
C ILE A 348 3.62 11.95 8.32
N ASN A 349 2.31 11.68 8.43
CA ASN A 349 1.41 12.38 9.35
C ASN A 349 1.42 11.80 10.77
N GLY A 350 2.05 10.63 10.99
CA GLY A 350 2.18 9.97 12.29
C GLY A 350 0.93 9.20 12.73
N LYS A 351 0.00 8.94 11.81
CA LYS A 351 -1.18 8.10 11.99
C LYS A 351 -1.02 6.79 11.21
N ALA A 352 -1.69 5.74 11.62
CA ALA A 352 -1.73 4.45 10.93
C ALA A 352 -3.19 4.13 10.58
N VAL A 353 -3.76 4.95 9.69
CA VAL A 353 -5.20 4.93 9.37
C VAL A 353 -5.63 3.54 8.88
N GLY A 354 -4.82 2.90 8.04
CA GLY A 354 -5.10 1.56 7.53
C GLY A 354 -5.10 0.49 8.61
N GLU A 355 -4.14 0.54 9.55
CA GLU A 355 -4.11 -0.38 10.69
C GLU A 355 -5.32 -0.16 11.61
N ASP A 356 -5.67 1.11 11.90
CA ASP A 356 -6.79 1.46 12.75
C ASP A 356 -8.13 1.01 12.15
N VAL A 357 -8.33 1.16 10.83
CA VAL A 357 -9.49 0.61 10.13
C VAL A 357 -9.57 -0.89 10.29
N TYR A 358 -8.46 -1.61 10.07
CA TYR A 358 -8.44 -3.07 10.19
C TYR A 358 -8.68 -3.55 11.62
N LEU A 359 -8.07 -2.90 12.61
CA LEU A 359 -8.28 -3.21 14.03
C LEU A 359 -9.74 -2.99 14.44
N ASN A 360 -10.36 -1.90 14.00
CA ASN A 360 -11.76 -1.61 14.28
C ASN A 360 -12.70 -2.64 13.64
N LEU A 361 -12.44 -3.03 12.39
CA LEU A 361 -13.19 -4.10 11.71
C LEU A 361 -13.10 -5.42 12.48
N ILE A 362 -11.89 -5.84 12.87
CA ILE A 362 -11.68 -7.09 13.60
C ILE A 362 -12.35 -7.05 14.98
N ASN A 363 -12.28 -5.91 15.67
CA ASN A 363 -12.84 -5.78 17.02
C ASN A 363 -14.37 -5.66 17.01
N SER A 364 -14.98 -5.20 15.92
CA SER A 364 -16.44 -5.07 15.78
C SER A 364 -17.13 -6.34 15.27
N ALA A 365 -16.37 -7.36 14.85
CA ALA A 365 -16.92 -8.59 14.31
C ALA A 365 -17.72 -9.39 15.35
N GLU A 366 -18.86 -9.94 14.90
CA GLU A 366 -19.78 -10.74 15.68
C GLU A 366 -19.79 -12.20 15.22
N ASP A 367 -19.74 -12.46 13.89
CA ASP A 367 -19.86 -13.79 13.28
C ASP A 367 -18.60 -14.24 12.54
N CYS A 368 -18.08 -13.44 11.62
CA CYS A 368 -16.95 -13.84 10.79
C CYS A 368 -16.04 -12.70 10.37
N ILE A 369 -14.75 -13.05 10.14
CA ILE A 369 -13.71 -12.17 9.60
C ILE A 369 -12.97 -12.94 8.52
N TYR A 370 -13.04 -12.47 7.26
CA TYR A 370 -12.31 -13.05 6.15
C TYR A 370 -11.30 -12.03 5.60
N ILE A 371 -10.05 -12.46 5.41
CA ILE A 371 -8.94 -11.61 5.05
C ILE A 371 -8.18 -12.22 3.88
N THR A 372 -7.84 -11.41 2.87
CA THR A 372 -6.81 -11.73 1.88
C THR A 372 -5.64 -10.75 2.02
N THR A 373 -4.42 -11.25 1.96
CA THR A 373 -3.21 -10.43 1.92
C THR A 373 -2.03 -11.22 1.33
N PRO A 374 -1.15 -10.59 0.53
CA PRO A 374 0.06 -11.27 0.06
C PRO A 374 1.08 -11.50 1.16
N TYR A 375 1.08 -10.64 2.18
CA TYR A 375 2.06 -10.66 3.27
C TYR A 375 1.36 -10.55 4.62
N LEU A 376 1.72 -11.44 5.55
CA LEU A 376 1.18 -11.49 6.91
C LEU A 376 2.33 -11.22 7.90
N ILE A 377 2.67 -9.94 8.06
CA ILE A 377 3.76 -9.47 8.92
C ILE A 377 3.18 -8.43 9.89
N ILE A 378 2.29 -8.90 10.75
CA ILE A 378 1.39 -8.09 11.56
C ILE A 378 2.02 -7.63 12.88
N THR A 379 1.49 -6.52 13.38
CA THR A 379 1.80 -5.99 14.71
C THR A 379 1.29 -6.92 15.81
N ASP A 380 1.78 -6.74 17.02
CA ASP A 380 1.31 -7.50 18.18
C ASP A 380 -0.16 -7.16 18.50
N GLU A 381 -0.56 -5.90 18.29
CA GLU A 381 -1.94 -5.42 18.41
C GLU A 381 -2.87 -6.19 17.44
N MET A 382 -2.50 -6.25 16.18
CA MET A 382 -3.26 -6.96 15.14
C MET A 382 -3.32 -8.47 15.42
N SER A 383 -2.19 -9.06 15.78
CA SER A 383 -2.11 -10.48 16.16
C SER A 383 -3.01 -10.80 17.35
N ARG A 384 -3.08 -9.90 18.31
CA ARG A 384 -3.91 -10.01 19.52
C ARG A 384 -5.39 -9.87 19.19
N ALA A 385 -5.76 -8.92 18.35
CA ALA A 385 -7.13 -8.72 17.89
C ALA A 385 -7.65 -9.98 17.18
N LEU A 386 -6.92 -10.51 16.18
CA LEU A 386 -7.27 -11.72 15.45
C LEU A 386 -7.39 -12.96 16.36
N THR A 387 -6.43 -13.15 17.28
CA THR A 387 -6.48 -14.30 18.20
C THR A 387 -7.62 -14.19 19.21
N ASN A 388 -7.95 -12.99 19.68
CA ASN A 388 -9.07 -12.77 20.58
C ASN A 388 -10.41 -13.00 19.85
N ALA A 389 -10.57 -12.52 18.62
CA ALA A 389 -11.74 -12.77 17.81
C ALA A 389 -12.00 -14.28 17.65
N ALA A 390 -10.97 -15.04 17.23
CA ALA A 390 -11.10 -16.49 17.10
C ALA A 390 -11.43 -17.20 18.42
N ARG A 391 -10.85 -16.76 19.55
CA ARG A 391 -11.17 -17.32 20.88
C ARG A 391 -12.57 -16.99 21.37
N LYS A 392 -13.18 -15.90 20.91
CA LYS A 392 -14.60 -15.58 21.14
C LYS A 392 -15.55 -16.47 20.36
N GLY A 393 -15.04 -17.28 19.42
CA GLY A 393 -15.84 -18.15 18.55
C GLY A 393 -16.13 -17.57 17.17
N ILE A 394 -15.60 -16.40 16.83
CA ILE A 394 -15.74 -15.77 15.51
C ILE A 394 -14.97 -16.61 14.48
N ASP A 395 -15.56 -16.86 13.31
CA ASP A 395 -14.91 -17.58 12.20
C ASP A 395 -13.89 -16.69 11.49
N VAL A 396 -12.63 -16.76 11.95
CA VAL A 396 -11.53 -15.96 11.38
C VAL A 396 -10.78 -16.78 10.34
N ARG A 397 -10.81 -16.33 9.07
CA ARG A 397 -10.11 -17.00 7.95
C ARG A 397 -9.18 -16.02 7.24
N ILE A 398 -7.95 -16.46 6.96
CA ILE A 398 -6.93 -15.68 6.25
C ILE A 398 -6.46 -16.48 5.04
N VAL A 399 -6.50 -15.88 3.86
CA VAL A 399 -5.97 -16.46 2.62
C VAL A 399 -4.67 -15.75 2.24
N LEU A 400 -3.64 -16.52 1.96
CA LEU A 400 -2.27 -16.11 1.66
C LEU A 400 -1.79 -16.77 0.37
N PRO A 401 -0.70 -16.29 -0.28
CA PRO A 401 -0.15 -16.96 -1.45
C PRO A 401 0.30 -18.40 -1.16
N GLY A 402 0.04 -19.31 -2.08
CA GLY A 402 0.62 -20.66 -2.07
C GLY A 402 2.00 -20.71 -2.72
N ILE A 403 2.21 -19.90 -3.77
CA ILE A 403 3.50 -19.72 -4.46
C ILE A 403 3.98 -18.30 -4.18
N PRO A 404 5.14 -18.12 -3.51
CA PRO A 404 5.62 -16.79 -3.13
C PRO A 404 6.36 -16.06 -4.26
N ASP A 405 6.22 -14.73 -4.31
CA ASP A 405 7.07 -13.82 -5.10
C ASP A 405 8.45 -13.60 -4.45
N LYS A 406 8.49 -13.50 -3.12
CA LYS A 406 9.69 -13.24 -2.30
C LYS A 406 9.82 -14.28 -1.19
N LYS A 407 10.76 -15.22 -1.36
CA LYS A 407 10.96 -16.37 -0.44
C LYS A 407 11.21 -15.94 1.02
N LEU A 408 11.96 -14.84 1.25
CA LEU A 408 12.24 -14.33 2.59
C LEU A 408 10.98 -13.79 3.26
N VAL A 409 10.22 -12.94 2.57
CA VAL A 409 8.97 -12.36 3.06
C VAL A 409 7.94 -13.46 3.36
N TYR A 410 7.86 -14.46 2.49
CA TYR A 410 7.02 -15.64 2.73
C TYR A 410 7.42 -16.43 3.98
N ALA A 411 8.72 -16.61 4.22
CA ALA A 411 9.22 -17.28 5.42
C ALA A 411 8.86 -16.49 6.71
N ILE A 412 8.92 -15.15 6.63
CA ILE A 412 8.49 -14.26 7.73
C ILE A 412 6.98 -14.38 7.95
N SER A 413 6.15 -14.25 6.91
CA SER A 413 4.67 -14.40 6.99
C SER A 413 4.29 -15.71 7.66
N ARG A 414 4.90 -16.82 7.25
CA ARG A 414 4.65 -18.15 7.84
C ARG A 414 5.13 -18.29 9.29
N SER A 415 5.91 -17.35 9.80
CA SER A 415 6.31 -17.35 11.22
C SER A 415 5.15 -16.99 12.15
N TYR A 416 4.15 -16.25 11.65
CA TYR A 416 2.95 -15.86 12.41
C TYR A 416 1.90 -16.96 12.50
N TYR A 417 1.94 -17.97 11.61
CA TYR A 417 0.93 -19.04 11.54
C TYR A 417 0.70 -19.76 12.87
N ALA A 418 1.77 -20.17 13.53
CA ALA A 418 1.68 -20.99 14.75
C ALA A 418 0.85 -20.33 15.86
N GLN A 419 0.99 -19.03 16.04
CA GLN A 419 0.25 -18.27 17.05
C GLN A 419 -1.24 -18.18 16.71
N LEU A 420 -1.54 -17.85 15.45
CA LEU A 420 -2.90 -17.68 14.94
C LEU A 420 -3.65 -19.02 14.91
N LEU A 421 -3.03 -20.08 14.36
CA LEU A 421 -3.61 -21.43 14.32
C LEU A 421 -3.94 -22.00 15.69
N ARG A 422 -3.07 -21.77 16.70
CA ARG A 422 -3.32 -22.17 18.09
C ARG A 422 -4.53 -21.47 18.72
N ALA A 423 -4.82 -20.26 18.29
CA ALA A 423 -5.98 -19.50 18.75
C ALA A 423 -7.30 -19.89 18.05
N GLY A 424 -7.23 -20.66 16.98
CA GLY A 424 -8.40 -21.09 16.20
C GLY A 424 -8.58 -20.37 14.87
N VAL A 425 -7.69 -19.43 14.51
CA VAL A 425 -7.70 -18.79 13.18
C VAL A 425 -7.42 -19.86 12.12
N ARG A 426 -8.19 -19.87 11.04
CA ARG A 426 -8.00 -20.75 9.91
C ARG A 426 -7.18 -20.06 8.82
N ILE A 427 -6.10 -20.68 8.38
CA ILE A 427 -5.18 -20.12 7.38
C ILE A 427 -5.24 -20.97 6.12
N TYR A 428 -5.35 -20.33 4.97
CA TYR A 428 -5.42 -20.92 3.65
C TYR A 428 -4.26 -20.45 2.79
N GLU A 429 -3.62 -21.36 2.05
CA GLU A 429 -2.60 -21.06 1.05
C GLU A 429 -3.20 -21.25 -0.35
N TYR A 430 -3.31 -20.16 -1.13
CA TYR A 430 -3.90 -20.16 -2.47
C TYR A 430 -3.11 -21.05 -3.42
N SER A 431 -3.67 -22.20 -3.79
CA SER A 431 -2.94 -23.26 -4.50
C SER A 431 -2.59 -22.91 -5.95
N PRO A 432 -3.40 -22.17 -6.73
CA PRO A 432 -3.11 -21.89 -8.12
C PRO A 432 -1.90 -20.97 -8.36
N GLY A 433 -1.48 -20.17 -7.34
CA GLY A 433 -0.38 -19.24 -7.55
C GLY A 433 -0.18 -18.20 -6.46
N PHE A 434 0.05 -16.96 -6.90
CA PHE A 434 0.29 -15.82 -6.02
C PHE A 434 -0.99 -15.02 -5.79
N LEU A 435 -1.45 -14.97 -4.55
CA LEU A 435 -2.57 -14.12 -4.12
C LEU A 435 -2.04 -12.74 -3.75
N HIS A 436 -2.49 -11.71 -4.43
CA HIS A 436 -2.07 -10.32 -4.17
C HIS A 436 -3.22 -9.38 -3.78
N SER A 437 -4.46 -9.85 -3.71
CA SER A 437 -5.61 -9.06 -3.24
C SER A 437 -5.48 -8.66 -1.76
N LYS A 438 -6.02 -7.50 -1.40
CA LYS A 438 -6.06 -6.95 -0.06
C LYS A 438 -7.50 -6.59 0.25
N GLN A 439 -8.17 -7.51 0.94
CA GLN A 439 -9.58 -7.38 1.29
C GLN A 439 -9.80 -7.82 2.73
N VAL A 440 -10.71 -7.16 3.40
CA VAL A 440 -11.28 -7.62 4.68
C VAL A 440 -12.79 -7.59 4.55
N LEU A 441 -13.44 -8.70 4.91
CA LEU A 441 -14.88 -8.82 4.98
C LEU A 441 -15.27 -9.21 6.41
N VAL A 442 -16.23 -8.52 7.00
CA VAL A 442 -16.75 -8.79 8.34
C VAL A 442 -18.27 -8.90 8.27
N ASP A 443 -18.78 -10.02 8.83
CA ASP A 443 -20.20 -10.32 9.06
C ASP A 443 -21.10 -10.13 7.82
N TYR A 444 -20.57 -10.23 6.61
CA TYR A 444 -21.26 -9.98 5.33
C TYR A 444 -21.93 -8.60 5.23
N ARG A 445 -21.49 -7.62 6.03
CA ARG A 445 -22.08 -6.29 6.15
C ARG A 445 -21.10 -5.16 5.88
N ILE A 446 -19.84 -5.36 6.25
CA ILE A 446 -18.80 -4.36 6.09
C ILE A 446 -17.56 -4.98 5.47
N ALA A 447 -16.97 -4.28 4.51
CA ALA A 447 -15.75 -4.73 3.84
C ALA A 447 -14.81 -3.55 3.56
N THR A 448 -13.54 -3.85 3.36
CA THR A 448 -12.60 -2.92 2.75
C THR A 448 -11.80 -3.59 1.64
N VAL A 449 -11.61 -2.86 0.55
CA VAL A 449 -10.81 -3.27 -0.63
C VAL A 449 -9.84 -2.15 -0.94
N GLY A 450 -8.58 -2.48 -1.22
CA GLY A 450 -7.60 -1.44 -1.54
C GLY A 450 -6.18 -1.97 -1.73
N THR A 451 -5.22 -1.16 -1.32
CA THR A 451 -3.80 -1.41 -1.54
C THR A 451 -3.06 -1.93 -0.30
N ILE A 452 -3.68 -1.82 0.88
CA ILE A 452 -3.05 -1.98 2.20
C ILE A 452 -2.85 -3.45 2.54
N ASN A 453 -1.60 -3.90 2.60
CA ASN A 453 -1.26 -5.25 3.07
C ASN A 453 -1.31 -5.34 4.61
N PHE A 454 -1.38 -6.56 5.14
CA PHE A 454 -1.19 -6.83 6.56
C PHE A 454 0.30 -6.91 6.93
N ASP A 455 1.03 -5.80 6.70
CA ASP A 455 2.45 -5.71 7.02
C ASP A 455 2.88 -4.31 7.51
N TYR A 456 4.06 -4.25 8.19
CA TYR A 456 4.61 -3.01 8.72
C TYR A 456 4.88 -1.95 7.65
N ARG A 457 5.23 -2.38 6.41
CA ARG A 457 5.51 -1.42 5.34
C ARG A 457 4.25 -0.68 4.94
N SER A 458 3.15 -1.40 4.75
CA SER A 458 1.86 -0.79 4.43
C SER A 458 1.37 0.11 5.55
N PHE A 459 1.46 -0.31 6.82
CA PHE A 459 0.93 0.48 7.92
C PHE A 459 1.79 1.69 8.32
N TYR A 460 3.12 1.68 8.07
CA TYR A 460 4.00 2.71 8.63
C TYR A 460 4.96 3.38 7.63
N HIS A 461 5.10 2.85 6.43
CA HIS A 461 6.12 3.30 5.48
C HIS A 461 5.60 3.66 4.10
N HIS A 462 4.41 3.20 3.72
CA HIS A 462 3.84 3.46 2.42
C HIS A 462 2.71 4.48 2.48
N PHE A 463 2.54 5.23 1.37
CA PHE A 463 1.26 5.86 1.06
C PHE A 463 0.36 4.78 0.50
N GLU A 464 -0.79 4.58 1.10
CA GLU A 464 -1.75 3.53 0.76
C GLU A 464 -3.14 4.13 0.59
N ASN A 465 -4.06 3.37 0.02
CA ASN A 465 -5.47 3.73 0.01
C ASN A 465 -6.39 2.51 0.07
N GLY A 466 -7.58 2.71 0.56
CA GLY A 466 -8.64 1.71 0.61
C GLY A 466 -10.02 2.33 0.47
N VAL A 467 -11.01 1.50 0.31
CA VAL A 467 -12.43 1.90 0.33
C VAL A 467 -13.13 1.07 1.38
N LEU A 468 -13.60 1.71 2.45
CA LEU A 468 -14.46 1.10 3.45
C LEU A 468 -15.91 1.12 2.93
N ILE A 469 -16.60 -0.03 2.99
CA ILE A 469 -17.92 -0.25 2.38
C ILE A 469 -18.83 -0.86 3.42
N TYR A 470 -20.06 -0.38 3.53
CA TYR A 470 -21.07 -0.91 4.44
C TYR A 470 -22.42 -1.07 3.73
N GLU A 471 -23.06 -2.25 3.90
CA GLU A 471 -24.39 -2.61 3.38
C GLU A 471 -24.57 -2.30 1.88
N SER A 472 -23.53 -2.51 1.07
CA SER A 472 -23.58 -2.37 -0.38
C SER A 472 -23.74 -3.75 -1.04
N PRO A 473 -24.47 -3.88 -2.16
CA PRO A 473 -24.62 -5.14 -2.89
C PRO A 473 -23.28 -5.80 -3.25
N CYS A 474 -22.24 -5.03 -3.54
CA CYS A 474 -20.92 -5.56 -3.87
C CYS A 474 -20.26 -6.39 -2.74
N ILE A 475 -20.77 -6.29 -1.51
CA ILE A 475 -20.31 -7.12 -0.38
C ILE A 475 -20.59 -8.59 -0.62
N PHE A 476 -21.70 -8.92 -1.29
CA PHE A 476 -22.00 -10.31 -1.68
C PHE A 476 -21.03 -10.82 -2.74
N ASP A 477 -20.62 -9.97 -3.71
CA ASP A 477 -19.60 -10.33 -4.71
C ASP A 477 -18.25 -10.59 -4.03
N ILE A 478 -17.89 -9.78 -3.02
CA ILE A 478 -16.68 -9.96 -2.20
C ILE A 478 -16.78 -11.28 -1.42
N ALA A 479 -17.93 -11.60 -0.83
CA ALA A 479 -18.15 -12.84 -0.11
C ALA A 479 -18.04 -14.08 -1.03
N ASP A 480 -18.61 -14.02 -2.22
CA ASP A 480 -18.51 -15.08 -3.23
C ASP A 480 -17.06 -15.31 -3.66
N ASP A 481 -16.26 -14.25 -3.83
CA ASP A 481 -14.83 -14.35 -4.10
C ASP A 481 -14.09 -15.06 -2.96
N PHE A 482 -14.38 -14.75 -1.69
CA PHE A 482 -13.81 -15.46 -0.54
C PHE A 482 -14.18 -16.95 -0.54
N TYR A 483 -15.42 -17.31 -0.86
CA TYR A 483 -15.83 -18.71 -0.93
C TYR A 483 -15.12 -19.48 -2.05
N GLU A 484 -14.89 -18.83 -3.19
CA GLU A 484 -14.10 -19.40 -4.28
C GLU A 484 -12.64 -19.60 -3.85
N LEU A 485 -12.06 -18.62 -3.17
CA LEU A 485 -10.71 -18.69 -2.63
C LEU A 485 -10.56 -19.82 -1.60
N PHE A 486 -11.50 -20.02 -0.68
CA PHE A 486 -11.44 -21.14 0.28
C PHE A 486 -11.50 -22.51 -0.41
N ARG A 487 -12.29 -22.65 -1.49
CA ARG A 487 -12.37 -23.90 -2.25
C ARG A 487 -11.11 -24.19 -3.06
N THR A 488 -10.42 -23.18 -3.57
CA THR A 488 -9.24 -23.32 -4.42
C THR A 488 -7.93 -23.29 -3.62
N SER A 489 -8.00 -23.03 -2.32
CA SER A 489 -6.84 -22.94 -1.43
C SER A 489 -6.70 -24.19 -0.56
N ARG A 490 -5.46 -24.47 -0.16
CA ARG A 490 -5.15 -25.52 0.81
C ARG A 490 -5.21 -24.95 2.22
N GLU A 491 -6.07 -25.52 3.08
CA GLU A 491 -6.09 -25.16 4.50
C GLU A 491 -4.83 -25.69 5.22
N VAL A 492 -4.17 -24.82 5.98
CA VAL A 492 -2.98 -25.16 6.76
C VAL A 492 -3.39 -25.91 8.03
N SER A 493 -2.81 -27.09 8.26
CA SER A 493 -3.09 -27.93 9.42
C SER A 493 -2.81 -27.20 10.75
N ARG A 494 -3.65 -27.39 11.75
CA ARG A 494 -3.42 -26.92 13.14
C ARG A 494 -2.15 -27.47 13.76
N ASP A 495 -1.65 -28.62 13.29
CA ASP A 495 -0.40 -29.25 13.73
C ASP A 495 0.85 -28.68 13.04
N TRP A 496 0.70 -27.58 12.29
CA TRP A 496 1.78 -26.89 11.61
C TRP A 496 3.04 -26.71 12.45
N ASP A 497 2.90 -26.31 13.70
CA ASP A 497 4.02 -26.02 14.60
C ASP A 497 4.69 -27.29 15.15
N LYS A 498 3.95 -28.40 15.33
CA LYS A 498 4.47 -29.65 15.87
C LYS A 498 5.53 -30.30 14.97
N LYS A 499 5.45 -30.07 13.66
CA LYS A 499 6.35 -30.65 12.64
C LYS A 499 7.63 -29.83 12.40
N ARG A 500 7.91 -28.78 13.22
CA ARG A 500 9.01 -27.83 12.97
C ARG A 500 10.16 -28.02 13.95
N SER A 501 11.41 -28.10 13.38
CA SER A 501 12.62 -28.19 14.19
C SER A 501 12.84 -26.91 15.00
N ILE A 502 13.52 -27.04 16.14
CA ILE A 502 13.90 -25.93 17.02
C ILE A 502 14.71 -24.86 16.28
N PHE A 503 15.59 -25.28 15.37
CA PHE A 503 16.39 -24.37 14.54
C PHE A 503 15.49 -23.46 13.64
N LYS A 504 14.45 -24.04 13.01
CA LYS A 504 13.50 -23.27 12.22
C LYS A 504 12.72 -22.26 13.08
N ARG A 505 12.40 -22.61 14.34
CA ARG A 505 11.73 -21.69 15.28
C ARG A 505 12.65 -20.53 15.67
N CYS A 506 13.91 -20.80 15.99
CA CYS A 506 14.91 -19.76 16.29
C CYS A 506 15.12 -18.80 15.12
N LEU A 507 15.31 -19.36 13.90
CA LEU A 507 15.43 -18.55 12.68
C LEU A 507 14.22 -17.65 12.44
N GLN A 508 13.01 -18.16 12.69
CA GLN A 508 11.79 -17.35 12.55
C GLN A 508 11.66 -16.28 13.63
N GLY A 509 12.09 -16.55 14.86
CA GLY A 509 12.19 -15.54 15.91
C GLY A 509 13.09 -14.38 15.47
N PHE A 510 14.26 -14.70 14.91
CA PHE A 510 15.17 -13.71 14.34
C PHE A 510 14.55 -12.95 13.17
N LEU A 511 13.91 -13.64 12.23
CA LEU A 511 13.23 -13.01 11.09
C LEU A 511 12.10 -12.07 11.54
N ARG A 512 11.32 -12.46 12.54
CA ARG A 512 10.27 -11.58 13.14
C ARG A 512 10.86 -10.33 13.78
N PHE A 513 12.02 -10.46 14.40
CA PHE A 513 12.71 -9.34 15.02
C PHE A 513 13.15 -8.29 14.00
N ILE A 514 13.64 -8.70 12.81
CA ILE A 514 14.05 -7.76 11.76
C ILE A 514 12.89 -7.29 10.87
N ALA A 515 11.75 -7.98 10.89
CA ALA A 515 10.60 -7.70 10.03
C ALA A 515 10.10 -6.24 10.08
N PRO A 516 10.07 -5.55 11.24
CA PRO A 516 9.66 -4.14 11.31
C PRO A 516 10.64 -3.16 10.64
N LEU A 517 11.85 -3.62 10.28
CA LEU A 517 12.87 -2.81 9.61
C LEU A 517 12.91 -3.05 8.09
N LEU A 518 12.25 -4.11 7.62
CA LEU A 518 12.16 -4.49 6.19
C LEU A 518 10.98 -3.79 5.52
#